data_167aaa7677d803fbd958e4eef3a2171e
#
_entry.id   167aaa7677d803fbd958e4eef3a2171e
#
_cell.length_a   1.000
_cell.length_b   1.000
_cell.length_c   1.000
_cell.angle_alpha   90.00
_cell.angle_beta   90.00
_cell.angle_gamma   90.00
#
_symmetry.space_group_name_H-M   'P 1'
#
loop_
_entity.id
_entity.type
_entity.pdbx_description
1 polymer ?
#
loop_
_entity_poly.entity_id
_entity_poly.type
_entity_poly.pdbx_seq_one_letter_code
_entity_poly.pdbx_strand_id
1 'polypeptide(L)'
;MAKYSALRDGLRPRLQRGLIVAFSGGVDSAFLLWSAEQERRASGGRLLAVTAVSDSLPQVEKQDAEQFAKSIGVELRWEASGELSNPDYLRNDGLRCYHCKTELFRLTRSLKEHGAYEFVAYGYNASDRSDYRPGHKAAEENGVIAPLADSELTKDDIRALMRKFRLPLADKPSSPCLSSRLMTGVPVTPEKLRHVEAMESILRERGVNVVRVRLHEEGERRYLRVEVAPDEMDKVLSVRDALLATGLTNGYQRVLLDLAGYKTGGANLS
;
A
#
# COMPACT_ATOMS: atom_id res chain seq x y z
N MET A 1 0.58 2.98 -25.98
CA MET A 1 -0.46 1.97 -26.34
C MET A 1 0.15 0.58 -26.57
N ALA A 2 1.31 0.44 -27.23
CA ALA A 2 1.95 -0.87 -27.45
C ALA A 2 2.21 -1.65 -26.15
N LYS A 3 2.77 -1.02 -25.10
CA LYS A 3 2.98 -1.64 -23.79
C LYS A 3 1.67 -2.10 -23.13
N TYR A 4 0.59 -1.35 -23.30
CA TYR A 4 -0.73 -1.75 -22.78
C TYR A 4 -1.30 -2.96 -23.54
N SER A 5 -1.10 -3.02 -24.87
CA SER A 5 -1.45 -4.23 -25.64
C SER A 5 -0.65 -5.44 -25.15
N ALA A 6 0.67 -5.30 -24.97
CA ALA A 6 1.52 -6.37 -24.45
C ALA A 6 1.08 -6.86 -23.05
N LEU A 7 0.66 -5.93 -22.17
CA LEU A 7 0.09 -6.29 -20.87
C LEU A 7 -1.16 -7.18 -21.03
N ARG A 8 -2.11 -6.78 -21.87
CA ARG A 8 -3.34 -7.55 -22.12
C ARG A 8 -3.06 -8.94 -22.72
N ASP A 9 -2.19 -9.00 -23.71
CA ASP A 9 -1.78 -10.25 -24.33
C ASP A 9 -1.11 -11.20 -23.33
N GLY A 10 -0.31 -10.65 -22.42
CA GLY A 10 0.28 -11.40 -21.31
C GLY A 10 -0.73 -11.86 -20.25
N LEU A 11 -1.78 -11.10 -20.00
CA LEU A 11 -2.82 -11.44 -19.01
C LEU A 11 -3.77 -12.52 -19.50
N ARG A 12 -4.08 -12.55 -20.80
CA ARG A 12 -5.06 -13.47 -21.39
C ARG A 12 -4.84 -14.95 -21.03
N PRO A 13 -3.68 -15.57 -21.29
CA PRO A 13 -3.46 -16.98 -20.96
C PRO A 13 -3.50 -17.25 -19.45
N ARG A 14 -3.15 -16.25 -18.63
CA ARG A 14 -3.17 -16.37 -17.17
C ARG A 14 -4.60 -16.35 -16.62
N LEU A 15 -5.47 -15.54 -17.22
CA LEU A 15 -6.89 -15.48 -16.86
C LEU A 15 -7.61 -16.79 -17.18
N GLN A 16 -7.28 -17.43 -18.30
CA GLN A 16 -7.87 -18.73 -18.65
C GLN A 16 -7.59 -19.82 -17.62
N ARG A 17 -6.42 -19.76 -16.97
CA ARG A 17 -5.99 -20.69 -15.91
C ARG A 17 -6.29 -20.17 -14.49
N GLY A 18 -6.84 -18.95 -14.39
CA GLY A 18 -7.19 -18.29 -13.12
C GLY A 18 -6.07 -17.42 -12.57
N LEU A 19 -6.38 -16.15 -12.40
CA LEU A 19 -5.48 -15.09 -11.92
C LEU A 19 -5.98 -14.48 -10.61
N ILE A 20 -5.14 -14.49 -9.58
CA ILE A 20 -5.29 -13.66 -8.39
C ILE A 20 -4.46 -12.39 -8.56
N VAL A 21 -5.03 -11.24 -8.30
CA VAL A 21 -4.29 -9.97 -8.19
C VAL A 21 -4.16 -9.60 -6.72
N ALA A 22 -2.93 -9.53 -6.22
CA ALA A 22 -2.62 -8.99 -4.89
C ALA A 22 -2.86 -7.47 -4.94
N PHE A 23 -4.03 -7.06 -4.47
CA PHE A 23 -4.55 -5.71 -4.62
C PHE A 23 -4.34 -4.91 -3.35
N SER A 24 -3.56 -3.82 -3.42
CA SER A 24 -3.24 -2.96 -2.28
C SER A 24 -4.05 -1.65 -2.24
N GLY A 25 -4.95 -1.41 -3.21
CA GLY A 25 -5.63 -0.11 -3.35
C GLY A 25 -4.74 1.02 -3.90
N GLY A 26 -3.46 0.75 -4.17
CA GLY A 26 -2.56 1.71 -4.81
C GLY A 26 -2.70 1.76 -6.33
N VAL A 27 -2.23 2.84 -6.94
CA VAL A 27 -2.33 3.14 -8.39
C VAL A 27 -1.93 1.97 -9.28
N ASP A 28 -0.78 1.34 -9.02
CA ASP A 28 -0.22 0.30 -9.88
C ASP A 28 -1.06 -0.98 -9.80
N SER A 29 -1.43 -1.41 -8.59
CA SER A 29 -2.30 -2.59 -8.40
C SER A 29 -3.72 -2.36 -8.91
N ALA A 30 -4.22 -1.12 -8.84
CA ALA A 30 -5.53 -0.74 -9.37
C ALA A 30 -5.53 -0.81 -10.91
N PHE A 31 -4.48 -0.31 -11.56
CA PHE A 31 -4.36 -0.40 -13.02
C PHE A 31 -4.21 -1.84 -13.49
N LEU A 32 -3.42 -2.66 -12.77
CA LEU A 32 -3.29 -4.08 -13.06
C LEU A 32 -4.63 -4.80 -12.96
N LEU A 33 -5.36 -4.58 -11.86
CA LEU A 33 -6.65 -5.22 -11.61
C LEU A 33 -7.69 -4.82 -12.68
N TRP A 34 -7.77 -3.54 -13.00
CA TRP A 34 -8.66 -3.04 -14.05
C TRP A 34 -8.29 -3.63 -15.41
N SER A 35 -7.00 -3.67 -15.77
CA SER A 35 -6.53 -4.23 -17.05
C SER A 35 -6.86 -5.72 -17.17
N ALA A 36 -6.70 -6.47 -16.06
CA ALA A 36 -7.07 -7.88 -15.99
C ALA A 36 -8.58 -8.08 -16.19
N GLU A 37 -9.41 -7.22 -15.58
CA GLU A 37 -10.86 -7.27 -15.73
C GLU A 37 -11.30 -6.93 -17.18
N GLN A 38 -10.68 -5.91 -17.80
CA GLN A 38 -10.97 -5.60 -19.21
C GLN A 38 -10.65 -6.79 -20.12
N GLU A 39 -9.53 -7.47 -19.89
CA GLU A 39 -9.15 -8.66 -20.67
C GLU A 39 -10.06 -9.85 -20.35
N ARG A 40 -10.43 -10.06 -19.09
CA ARG A 40 -11.38 -11.10 -18.68
C ARG A 40 -12.74 -10.94 -19.35
N ARG A 41 -13.23 -9.70 -19.46
CA ARG A 41 -14.51 -9.41 -20.17
C ARG A 41 -14.42 -9.70 -21.67
N ALA A 42 -13.24 -9.49 -22.26
CA ALA A 42 -13.02 -9.70 -23.69
C ALA A 42 -12.76 -11.17 -24.07
N SER A 43 -12.04 -11.91 -23.22
CA SER A 43 -11.53 -13.26 -23.54
C SER A 43 -12.01 -14.37 -22.60
N GLY A 44 -12.76 -14.02 -21.54
CA GLY A 44 -13.18 -14.96 -20.50
C GLY A 44 -12.08 -15.24 -19.46
N GLY A 45 -12.30 -16.25 -18.63
CA GLY A 45 -11.37 -16.66 -17.59
C GLY A 45 -11.80 -16.25 -16.18
N ARG A 46 -10.92 -16.46 -15.19
CA ARG A 46 -11.20 -16.24 -13.77
C ARG A 46 -10.25 -15.20 -13.19
N LEU A 47 -10.80 -14.24 -12.45
CA LEU A 47 -10.09 -13.16 -11.80
C LEU A 47 -10.60 -13.00 -10.36
N LEU A 48 -9.68 -12.84 -9.41
CA LEU A 48 -9.96 -12.54 -8.02
C LEU A 48 -8.99 -11.46 -7.54
N ALA A 49 -9.51 -10.42 -6.90
CA ALA A 49 -8.67 -9.48 -6.15
C ALA A 49 -8.53 -9.95 -4.70
N VAL A 50 -7.33 -9.93 -4.16
CA VAL A 50 -7.05 -10.31 -2.78
C VAL A 50 -6.29 -9.19 -2.09
N THR A 51 -6.79 -8.75 -0.94
CA THR A 51 -6.12 -7.78 -0.06
C THR A 51 -5.90 -8.42 1.32
N ALA A 52 -4.66 -8.40 1.77
CA ALA A 52 -4.32 -8.78 3.14
C ALA A 52 -4.69 -7.65 4.11
N VAL A 53 -5.37 -7.97 5.19
CA VAL A 53 -5.86 -7.01 6.20
C VAL A 53 -5.20 -7.26 7.54
N SER A 54 -4.63 -6.20 8.09
CA SER A 54 -4.15 -6.12 9.47
C SER A 54 -4.31 -4.68 9.96
N ASP A 55 -3.96 -4.40 11.21
CA ASP A 55 -3.91 -3.04 11.76
C ASP A 55 -2.89 -2.14 11.03
N SER A 56 -2.03 -2.71 10.16
CA SER A 56 -1.10 -1.92 9.35
C SER A 56 -1.74 -1.27 8.12
N LEU A 57 -2.93 -1.72 7.70
CA LEU A 57 -3.66 -1.17 6.56
C LEU A 57 -4.54 0.01 7.01
N PRO A 58 -4.27 1.25 6.55
CA PRO A 58 -5.10 2.39 6.89
C PRO A 58 -6.56 2.20 6.47
N GLN A 59 -7.51 2.67 7.28
CA GLN A 59 -8.94 2.56 6.97
C GLN A 59 -9.32 3.24 5.65
N VAL A 60 -8.69 4.38 5.35
CA VAL A 60 -8.92 5.07 4.06
C VAL A 60 -8.49 4.21 2.87
N GLU A 61 -7.38 3.47 2.99
CA GLU A 61 -6.90 2.57 1.93
C GLU A 61 -7.84 1.38 1.74
N LYS A 62 -8.42 0.87 2.82
CA LYS A 62 -9.42 -0.19 2.78
C LYS A 62 -10.69 0.26 2.06
N GLN A 63 -11.19 1.46 2.37
CA GLN A 63 -12.34 2.05 1.71
C GLN A 63 -12.10 2.29 0.22
N ASP A 64 -10.95 2.86 -0.14
CA ASP A 64 -10.57 3.11 -1.54
C ASP A 64 -10.46 1.81 -2.34
N ALA A 65 -9.88 0.77 -1.74
CA ALA A 65 -9.76 -0.54 -2.37
C ALA A 65 -11.14 -1.17 -2.65
N GLU A 66 -12.03 -1.12 -1.66
CA GLU A 66 -13.39 -1.63 -1.80
C GLU A 66 -14.19 -0.89 -2.86
N GLN A 67 -14.16 0.45 -2.82
CA GLN A 67 -14.85 1.29 -3.79
C GLN A 67 -14.32 1.06 -5.21
N PHE A 68 -13.00 0.96 -5.37
CA PHE A 68 -12.40 0.70 -6.68
C PHE A 68 -12.81 -0.67 -7.22
N ALA A 69 -12.65 -1.74 -6.47
CA ALA A 69 -13.01 -3.09 -6.91
C ALA A 69 -14.50 -3.16 -7.29
N LYS A 70 -15.38 -2.57 -6.48
CA LYS A 70 -16.82 -2.46 -6.76
C LYS A 70 -17.09 -1.67 -8.05
N SER A 71 -16.40 -0.56 -8.28
CA SER A 71 -16.60 0.29 -9.47
C SER A 71 -16.27 -0.41 -10.78
N ILE A 72 -15.35 -1.36 -10.77
CA ILE A 72 -14.96 -2.15 -11.94
C ILE A 72 -15.63 -3.53 -12.00
N GLY A 73 -16.43 -3.91 -10.97
CA GLY A 73 -17.19 -5.16 -10.91
C GLY A 73 -16.32 -6.40 -10.67
N VAL A 74 -15.23 -6.26 -9.92
CA VAL A 74 -14.35 -7.39 -9.54
C VAL A 74 -14.61 -7.79 -8.10
N GLU A 75 -14.68 -9.10 -7.86
CA GLU A 75 -14.74 -9.66 -6.52
C GLU A 75 -13.46 -9.32 -5.74
N LEU A 76 -13.61 -8.70 -4.59
CA LEU A 76 -12.53 -8.39 -3.66
C LEU A 76 -12.65 -9.28 -2.42
N ARG A 77 -11.65 -10.10 -2.20
CA ARG A 77 -11.54 -10.96 -1.03
C ARG A 77 -10.56 -10.36 -0.02
N TRP A 78 -11.03 -10.23 1.21
CA TRP A 78 -10.23 -9.80 2.35
C TRP A 78 -9.67 -11.01 3.07
N GLU A 79 -8.35 -11.09 3.22
CA GLU A 79 -7.68 -12.15 3.95
C GLU A 79 -6.98 -11.58 5.18
N ALA A 80 -7.26 -12.16 6.35
CA ALA A 80 -6.60 -11.74 7.58
C ALA A 80 -5.10 -12.05 7.52
N SER A 81 -4.27 -11.03 7.69
CA SER A 81 -2.80 -11.18 7.69
C SER A 81 -2.27 -11.47 9.08
N GLY A 82 -1.42 -12.49 9.19
CA GLY A 82 -0.70 -12.84 10.42
C GLY A 82 0.59 -12.05 10.66
N GLU A 83 0.88 -11.01 9.88
CA GLU A 83 2.16 -10.28 9.96
C GLU A 83 2.45 -9.72 11.35
N LEU A 84 1.42 -9.28 12.09
CA LEU A 84 1.55 -8.77 13.46
C LEU A 84 1.82 -9.86 14.51
N SER A 85 1.82 -11.13 14.13
CA SER A 85 2.25 -12.26 14.95
C SER A 85 3.68 -12.72 14.61
N ASN A 86 4.31 -12.12 13.60
CA ASN A 86 5.65 -12.46 13.17
C ASN A 86 6.70 -11.57 13.86
N PRO A 87 7.56 -12.12 14.74
CA PRO A 87 8.61 -11.35 15.44
C PRO A 87 9.54 -10.59 14.50
N ASP A 88 9.83 -11.16 13.32
CA ASP A 88 10.72 -10.55 12.34
C ASP A 88 10.09 -9.31 11.71
N TYR A 89 8.78 -9.32 11.49
CA TYR A 89 8.04 -8.13 11.07
C TYR A 89 7.97 -7.08 12.18
N LEU A 90 7.74 -7.52 13.43
CA LEU A 90 7.59 -6.60 14.56
C LEU A 90 8.87 -5.83 14.89
N ARG A 91 10.06 -6.37 14.58
CA ARG A 91 11.35 -5.66 14.76
C ARG A 91 11.46 -4.37 13.94
N ASN A 92 10.66 -4.23 12.89
CA ASN A 92 10.64 -3.03 12.05
C ASN A 92 12.01 -2.65 11.49
N ASP A 93 12.77 -3.62 11.06
CA ASP A 93 14.04 -3.44 10.37
C ASP A 93 13.88 -3.26 8.85
N GLY A 94 14.98 -3.20 8.12
CA GLY A 94 14.98 -3.05 6.66
C GLY A 94 14.28 -4.19 5.90
N LEU A 95 14.00 -5.33 6.55
CA LEU A 95 13.35 -6.50 5.96
C LEU A 95 11.83 -6.58 6.25
N ARG A 96 11.26 -5.63 7.01
CA ARG A 96 9.83 -5.62 7.33
C ARG A 96 8.93 -5.84 6.10
N CYS A 97 9.22 -5.18 4.98
CA CYS A 97 8.43 -5.33 3.75
C CYS A 97 8.56 -6.72 3.12
N TYR A 98 9.70 -7.40 3.29
CA TYR A 98 9.87 -8.79 2.88
C TYR A 98 8.94 -9.71 3.67
N HIS A 99 8.92 -9.60 4.98
CA HIS A 99 8.06 -10.43 5.85
C HIS A 99 6.57 -10.20 5.58
N CYS A 100 6.14 -8.94 5.42
CA CYS A 100 4.76 -8.61 5.05
C CYS A 100 4.36 -9.22 3.70
N LYS A 101 5.21 -9.13 2.68
CA LYS A 101 4.93 -9.72 1.36
C LYS A 101 4.96 -11.24 1.38
N THR A 102 5.86 -11.86 2.11
CA THR A 102 5.89 -13.31 2.30
C THR A 102 4.56 -13.81 2.88
N GLU A 103 4.03 -13.12 3.89
CA GLU A 103 2.72 -13.48 4.48
C GLU A 103 1.58 -13.33 3.47
N LEU A 104 1.51 -12.22 2.74
CA LEU A 104 0.53 -12.02 1.68
C LEU A 104 0.56 -13.16 0.64
N PHE A 105 1.77 -13.56 0.20
CA PHE A 105 1.90 -14.61 -0.80
C PHE A 105 1.61 -16.00 -0.25
N ARG A 106 1.86 -16.24 1.04
CA ARG A 106 1.41 -17.44 1.74
C ARG A 106 -0.12 -17.56 1.72
N LEU A 107 -0.83 -16.47 2.01
CA LEU A 107 -2.30 -16.43 1.95
C LEU A 107 -2.81 -16.72 0.54
N THR A 108 -2.21 -16.13 -0.48
CA THR A 108 -2.61 -16.37 -1.87
C THR A 108 -2.30 -17.79 -2.34
N ARG A 109 -1.26 -18.43 -1.80
CA ARG A 109 -0.95 -19.85 -2.09
C ARG A 109 -2.07 -20.78 -1.62
N SER A 110 -2.59 -20.59 -0.40
CA SER A 110 -3.72 -21.35 0.10
C SER A 110 -4.94 -21.25 -0.82
N LEU A 111 -5.20 -20.07 -1.38
CA LEU A 111 -6.29 -19.89 -2.35
C LEU A 111 -6.04 -20.60 -3.69
N LYS A 112 -4.79 -20.75 -4.11
CA LYS A 112 -4.41 -21.56 -5.29
C LYS A 112 -4.68 -23.04 -5.07
N GLU A 113 -4.30 -23.57 -3.92
CA GLU A 113 -4.43 -24.99 -3.57
C GLU A 113 -5.90 -25.46 -3.54
N HIS A 114 -6.84 -24.57 -3.24
CA HIS A 114 -8.28 -24.85 -3.26
C HIS A 114 -8.93 -24.71 -4.66
N GLY A 115 -8.13 -24.54 -5.71
CA GLY A 115 -8.41 -25.14 -6.99
C GLY A 115 -8.94 -24.27 -8.12
N ALA A 116 -9.07 -22.94 -8.05
CA ALA A 116 -9.56 -22.19 -9.21
C ALA A 116 -8.52 -21.26 -9.85
N TYR A 117 -7.39 -21.04 -9.19
CA TYR A 117 -6.41 -20.03 -9.62
C TYR A 117 -5.01 -20.61 -9.67
N GLU A 118 -4.30 -20.35 -10.77
CA GLU A 118 -2.94 -20.84 -10.94
C GLU A 118 -1.88 -19.74 -10.79
N PHE A 119 -2.24 -18.51 -11.10
CA PHE A 119 -1.31 -17.39 -11.05
C PHE A 119 -1.67 -16.38 -9.99
N VAL A 120 -0.62 -15.78 -9.38
CA VAL A 120 -0.72 -14.60 -8.53
C VAL A 120 0.08 -13.48 -9.18
N ALA A 121 -0.50 -12.29 -9.32
CA ALA A 121 0.15 -11.10 -9.84
C ALA A 121 0.11 -9.95 -8.82
N TYR A 122 1.07 -9.04 -8.89
CA TYR A 122 1.11 -7.86 -8.06
C TYR A 122 1.55 -6.60 -8.83
N GLY A 123 1.29 -5.42 -8.27
CA GLY A 123 1.49 -4.14 -8.93
C GLY A 123 2.94 -3.64 -8.94
N TYR A 124 3.91 -4.49 -9.30
CA TYR A 124 5.30 -4.09 -9.51
C TYR A 124 5.47 -3.62 -10.96
N ASN A 125 6.00 -2.41 -11.14
CA ASN A 125 6.14 -1.77 -12.44
C ASN A 125 7.61 -1.60 -12.86
N ALA A 126 7.86 -1.18 -14.11
CA ALA A 126 9.22 -1.06 -14.63
C ALA A 126 10.11 -0.05 -13.89
N SER A 127 9.52 1.02 -13.31
CA SER A 127 10.27 2.00 -12.52
C SER A 127 10.77 1.43 -11.18
N ASP A 128 10.13 0.39 -10.67
CA ASP A 128 10.50 -0.23 -9.39
C ASP A 128 11.77 -1.09 -9.48
N ARG A 129 12.23 -1.43 -10.70
CA ARG A 129 13.44 -2.25 -10.93
C ARG A 129 14.74 -1.57 -10.47
N SER A 130 14.77 -0.24 -10.48
CA SER A 130 15.95 0.54 -10.02
C SER A 130 16.06 0.64 -8.51
N ASP A 131 15.04 0.23 -7.76
CA ASP A 131 14.93 0.36 -6.31
C ASP A 131 15.16 -0.99 -5.63
N TYR A 132 16.01 -1.03 -4.61
CA TYR A 132 16.11 -2.21 -3.77
C TYR A 132 14.84 -2.37 -2.93
N ARG A 133 14.01 -3.33 -3.30
CA ARG A 133 12.73 -3.61 -2.62
C ARG A 133 12.71 -5.01 -2.04
N PRO A 134 12.92 -5.16 -0.74
CA PRO A 134 12.86 -6.48 -0.08
C PRO A 134 11.58 -7.28 -0.40
N GLY A 135 10.45 -6.59 -0.56
CA GLY A 135 9.18 -7.22 -0.95
C GLY A 135 9.18 -7.82 -2.38
N HIS A 136 10.06 -7.37 -3.28
CA HIS A 136 10.20 -7.98 -4.60
C HIS A 136 10.84 -9.37 -4.50
N LYS A 137 11.90 -9.50 -3.69
CA LYS A 137 12.52 -10.80 -3.41
C LYS A 137 11.50 -11.82 -2.90
N ALA A 138 10.61 -11.41 -1.99
CA ALA A 138 9.53 -12.29 -1.52
C ALA A 138 8.58 -12.72 -2.66
N ALA A 139 8.30 -11.84 -3.63
CA ALA A 139 7.46 -12.17 -4.78
C ALA A 139 8.13 -13.22 -5.69
N GLU A 140 9.40 -13.04 -6.01
CA GLU A 140 10.19 -13.99 -6.82
C GLU A 140 10.25 -15.39 -6.17
N GLU A 141 10.57 -15.45 -4.86
CA GLU A 141 10.64 -16.70 -4.10
C GLU A 141 9.28 -17.45 -4.04
N ASN A 142 8.17 -16.73 -4.17
CA ASN A 142 6.82 -17.31 -4.17
C ASN A 142 6.22 -17.49 -5.58
N GLY A 143 6.99 -17.26 -6.64
CA GLY A 143 6.53 -17.42 -8.03
C GLY A 143 5.40 -16.46 -8.41
N VAL A 144 5.39 -15.26 -7.82
CA VAL A 144 4.41 -14.21 -8.11
C VAL A 144 4.87 -13.41 -9.32
N ILE A 145 3.97 -13.22 -10.29
CA ILE A 145 4.29 -12.55 -11.55
C ILE A 145 4.10 -11.02 -11.46
N ALA A 146 4.85 -10.30 -12.29
CA ALA A 146 4.86 -8.83 -12.33
C ALA A 146 4.47 -8.30 -13.73
N PRO A 147 3.22 -8.47 -14.20
CA PRO A 147 2.82 -8.20 -15.59
C PRO A 147 3.07 -6.76 -16.04
N LEU A 148 3.01 -5.78 -15.12
CA LEU A 148 3.30 -4.38 -15.45
C LEU A 148 4.78 -4.18 -15.80
N ALA A 149 5.68 -4.76 -15.00
CA ALA A 149 7.11 -4.71 -15.27
C ALA A 149 7.49 -5.53 -16.51
N ASP A 150 6.88 -6.71 -16.70
CA ASP A 150 7.09 -7.55 -17.90
C ASP A 150 6.70 -6.82 -19.18
N SER A 151 5.70 -5.94 -19.12
CA SER A 151 5.21 -5.11 -20.22
C SER A 151 5.92 -3.75 -20.33
N GLU A 152 7.01 -3.54 -19.58
CA GLU A 152 7.80 -2.30 -19.56
C GLU A 152 6.98 -1.04 -19.21
N LEU A 153 5.88 -1.18 -18.45
CA LEU A 153 5.06 -0.07 -17.99
C LEU A 153 5.72 0.61 -16.80
N THR A 154 6.06 1.87 -16.99
CA THR A 154 6.57 2.74 -15.92
C THR A 154 5.42 3.32 -15.10
N LYS A 155 5.73 3.91 -13.94
CA LYS A 155 4.73 4.58 -13.11
C LYS A 155 4.04 5.73 -13.84
N ASP A 156 4.77 6.47 -14.65
CA ASP A 156 4.21 7.57 -15.46
C ASP A 156 3.32 7.03 -16.59
N ASP A 157 3.72 5.94 -17.26
CA ASP A 157 2.86 5.26 -18.23
C ASP A 157 1.52 4.83 -17.60
N ILE A 158 1.59 4.23 -16.40
CA ILE A 158 0.40 3.76 -15.67
C ILE A 158 -0.53 4.92 -15.35
N ARG A 159 -0.02 6.01 -14.76
CA ARG A 159 -0.82 7.21 -14.44
C ARG A 159 -1.43 7.83 -15.70
N ALA A 160 -0.67 7.94 -16.78
CA ALA A 160 -1.16 8.47 -18.06
C ALA A 160 -2.28 7.60 -18.64
N LEU A 161 -2.15 6.28 -18.57
CA LEU A 161 -3.19 5.35 -19.01
C LEU A 161 -4.44 5.42 -18.11
N MET A 162 -4.27 5.49 -16.79
CA MET A 162 -5.40 5.65 -15.87
C MET A 162 -6.20 6.92 -16.16
N ARG A 163 -5.52 8.07 -16.37
CA ARG A 163 -6.20 9.32 -16.78
C ARG A 163 -6.89 9.18 -18.12
N LYS A 164 -6.22 8.57 -19.11
CA LYS A 164 -6.80 8.30 -20.44
C LYS A 164 -8.08 7.48 -20.35
N PHE A 165 -8.12 6.47 -19.49
CA PHE A 165 -9.29 5.62 -19.29
C PHE A 165 -10.25 6.17 -18.23
N ARG A 166 -9.99 7.38 -17.70
CA ARG A 166 -10.81 8.07 -16.67
C ARG A 166 -11.02 7.20 -15.42
N LEU A 167 -9.99 6.47 -15.02
CA LEU A 167 -10.04 5.63 -13.83
C LEU A 167 -9.86 6.49 -12.57
N PRO A 168 -10.58 6.19 -11.49
CA PRO A 168 -10.28 6.77 -10.20
C PRO A 168 -8.87 6.37 -9.74
N LEU A 169 -8.33 7.06 -8.76
CA LEU A 169 -7.01 6.84 -8.18
C LEU A 169 -5.81 7.22 -9.09
N ALA A 170 -6.01 7.74 -10.33
CA ALA A 170 -4.91 8.12 -11.22
C ALA A 170 -3.91 9.08 -10.56
N ASP A 171 -4.40 10.01 -9.76
CA ASP A 171 -3.61 11.03 -9.07
C ASP A 171 -3.41 10.75 -7.57
N LYS A 172 -3.83 9.57 -7.10
CA LYS A 172 -3.65 9.17 -5.72
C LYS A 172 -2.16 9.20 -5.33
N PRO A 173 -1.79 9.89 -4.25
CA PRO A 173 -0.42 9.86 -3.74
C PRO A 173 -0.05 8.46 -3.24
N SER A 174 1.26 8.16 -3.19
CA SER A 174 1.74 6.92 -2.61
C SER A 174 1.34 6.86 -1.13
N SER A 175 0.67 5.78 -0.75
CA SER A 175 0.20 5.57 0.62
C SER A 175 0.66 4.20 1.14
N PRO A 176 1.90 4.10 1.61
CA PRO A 176 2.40 2.88 2.24
C PRO A 176 1.67 2.59 3.56
N CYS A 177 1.81 1.35 4.08
CA CYS A 177 1.15 0.90 5.31
C CYS A 177 1.51 1.76 6.54
N LEU A 178 0.68 1.73 7.60
CA LEU A 178 0.92 2.48 8.85
C LEU A 178 2.26 2.15 9.50
N SER A 179 2.74 0.92 9.38
CA SER A 179 4.06 0.53 9.91
C SER A 179 5.22 1.35 9.31
N SER A 180 5.04 1.92 8.12
CA SER A 180 6.02 2.82 7.52
C SER A 180 6.13 4.18 8.22
N ARG A 181 5.22 4.49 9.15
CA ARG A 181 5.25 5.70 9.97
C ARG A 181 6.14 5.54 11.18
N LEU A 182 6.37 4.32 11.63
CA LEU A 182 7.28 4.05 12.72
C LEU A 182 8.72 4.16 12.20
N MET A 183 9.57 4.88 12.92
CA MET A 183 10.99 4.98 12.57
C MET A 183 11.62 3.59 12.59
N THR A 184 12.56 3.35 11.69
CA THR A 184 13.27 2.06 11.62
C THR A 184 13.85 1.68 12.98
N GLY A 185 13.61 0.44 13.41
CA GLY A 185 13.99 -0.07 14.73
C GLY A 185 12.96 0.19 15.84
N VAL A 186 11.96 1.04 15.62
CA VAL A 186 10.82 1.16 16.57
C VAL A 186 9.89 -0.04 16.36
N PRO A 187 9.70 -0.91 17.36
CA PRO A 187 8.88 -2.11 17.22
C PRO A 187 7.45 -1.80 16.81
N VAL A 188 6.93 -2.57 15.84
CA VAL A 188 5.53 -2.45 15.40
C VAL A 188 4.62 -3.08 16.45
N THR A 189 3.62 -2.32 16.90
CA THR A 189 2.53 -2.83 17.73
C THR A 189 1.18 -2.31 17.23
N PRO A 190 0.08 -3.06 17.40
CA PRO A 190 -1.25 -2.59 17.03
C PRO A 190 -1.61 -1.25 17.66
N GLU A 191 -1.19 -1.02 18.90
CA GLU A 191 -1.40 0.23 19.63
C GLU A 191 -0.75 1.44 18.91
N LYS A 192 0.56 1.32 18.56
CA LYS A 192 1.29 2.38 17.85
C LYS A 192 0.68 2.67 16.48
N LEU A 193 0.21 1.64 15.77
CA LEU A 193 -0.45 1.81 14.48
C LEU A 193 -1.76 2.60 14.62
N ARG A 194 -2.59 2.28 15.62
CA ARG A 194 -3.82 3.03 15.91
C ARG A 194 -3.54 4.48 16.31
N HIS A 195 -2.48 4.73 17.11
CA HIS A 195 -2.11 6.10 17.49
C HIS A 195 -1.75 6.95 16.26
N VAL A 196 -0.92 6.39 15.37
CA VAL A 196 -0.54 7.08 14.13
C VAL A 196 -1.76 7.32 13.25
N GLU A 197 -2.63 6.32 13.08
CA GLU A 197 -3.84 6.47 12.27
C GLU A 197 -4.78 7.53 12.83
N ALA A 198 -5.01 7.57 14.13
CA ALA A 198 -5.84 8.58 14.77
C ALA A 198 -5.31 10.00 14.51
N MET A 199 -4.00 10.20 14.62
CA MET A 199 -3.36 11.49 14.32
C MET A 199 -3.50 11.89 12.84
N GLU A 200 -3.26 10.94 11.92
CA GLU A 200 -3.42 11.19 10.48
C GLU A 200 -4.89 11.46 10.11
N SER A 201 -5.86 10.84 10.80
CA SER A 201 -7.30 11.06 10.56
C SER A 201 -7.73 12.48 10.89
N ILE A 202 -7.29 13.06 12.02
CA ILE A 202 -7.56 14.46 12.38
C ILE A 202 -7.12 15.40 11.23
N LEU A 203 -5.97 15.14 10.65
CA LEU A 203 -5.42 15.98 9.58
C LEU A 203 -6.16 15.76 8.25
N ARG A 204 -6.54 14.51 7.92
CA ARG A 204 -7.33 14.22 6.72
C ARG A 204 -8.74 14.83 6.79
N GLU A 205 -9.39 14.80 7.95
CA GLU A 205 -10.70 15.45 8.16
C GLU A 205 -10.61 16.97 7.96
N ARG A 206 -9.44 17.57 8.20
CA ARG A 206 -9.18 18.98 7.91
C ARG A 206 -8.83 19.24 6.44
N GLY A 207 -8.82 18.21 5.59
CA GLY A 207 -8.52 18.32 4.17
C GLY A 207 -7.03 18.40 3.86
N VAL A 208 -6.16 17.81 4.70
CA VAL A 208 -4.75 17.62 4.37
C VAL A 208 -4.63 16.41 3.44
N ASN A 209 -4.08 16.61 2.24
CA ASN A 209 -4.02 15.58 1.20
C ASN A 209 -2.86 14.59 1.43
N VAL A 210 -1.69 15.11 1.76
CA VAL A 210 -0.51 14.28 2.02
C VAL A 210 -0.06 14.47 3.46
N VAL A 211 -0.29 13.48 4.27
CA VAL A 211 0.11 13.50 5.69
C VAL A 211 0.88 12.24 6.05
N ARG A 212 1.92 12.41 6.86
CA ARG A 212 2.61 11.34 7.58
C ARG A 212 2.86 11.76 9.02
N VAL A 213 2.44 10.93 9.95
CA VAL A 213 2.78 11.11 11.35
C VAL A 213 3.82 10.07 11.72
N ARG A 214 5.09 10.51 11.88
CA ARG A 214 6.21 9.64 12.23
C ARG A 214 6.29 9.43 13.72
N LEU A 215 6.37 8.18 14.14
CA LEU A 215 6.51 7.81 15.53
C LEU A 215 7.99 7.54 15.85
N HIS A 216 8.51 8.28 16.80
CA HIS A 216 9.88 8.17 17.30
C HIS A 216 9.90 7.62 18.72
N GLU A 217 10.82 6.70 19.00
CA GLU A 217 11.18 6.21 20.33
C GLU A 217 12.71 6.21 20.44
N GLU A 218 13.22 7.01 21.36
CA GLU A 218 14.66 7.18 21.60
C GLU A 218 14.92 7.05 23.11
N GLY A 219 15.19 5.84 23.57
CA GLY A 219 15.23 5.55 25.00
C GLY A 219 13.85 5.78 25.64
N GLU A 220 13.79 6.65 26.63
CA GLU A 220 12.52 7.02 27.30
C GLU A 220 11.74 8.10 26.56
N ARG A 221 12.29 8.67 25.50
CA ARG A 221 11.64 9.74 24.75
C ARG A 221 10.73 9.17 23.68
N ARG A 222 9.45 9.56 23.71
CA ARG A 222 8.45 9.21 22.71
C ARG A 222 7.81 10.47 22.17
N TYR A 223 7.88 10.64 20.86
CA TYR A 223 7.27 11.81 20.23
C TYR A 223 6.74 11.48 18.83
N LEU A 224 5.82 12.33 18.38
CA LEU A 224 5.25 12.26 17.06
C LEU A 224 5.73 13.43 16.22
N ARG A 225 6.09 13.18 14.96
CA ARG A 225 6.49 14.21 14.00
C ARG A 225 5.51 14.20 12.83
N VAL A 226 4.83 15.31 12.63
CA VAL A 226 3.86 15.53 11.56
C VAL A 226 4.60 16.07 10.34
N GLU A 227 4.43 15.41 9.21
CA GLU A 227 4.95 15.80 7.90
C GLU A 227 3.76 16.01 6.96
N VAL A 228 3.64 17.19 6.38
CA VAL A 228 2.61 17.56 5.38
C VAL A 228 3.27 18.31 4.22
N ALA A 229 2.55 18.57 3.14
CA ALA A 229 3.05 19.46 2.12
C ALA A 229 3.24 20.88 2.69
N PRO A 230 4.27 21.65 2.28
CA PRO A 230 4.56 22.98 2.85
C PRO A 230 3.37 23.95 2.79
N ASP A 231 2.57 23.90 1.74
CA ASP A 231 1.38 24.72 1.54
C ASP A 231 0.16 24.25 2.38
N GLU A 232 0.26 23.14 3.10
CA GLU A 232 -0.77 22.59 3.98
C GLU A 232 -0.47 22.80 5.48
N MET A 233 0.65 23.43 5.84
CA MET A 233 1.05 23.62 7.25
C MET A 233 0.04 24.42 8.09
N ASP A 234 -0.62 25.41 7.51
CA ASP A 234 -1.66 26.19 8.19
C ASP A 234 -2.84 25.32 8.62
N LYS A 235 -3.17 24.28 7.85
CA LYS A 235 -4.20 23.31 8.22
C LYS A 235 -3.81 22.54 9.48
N VAL A 236 -2.52 22.18 9.63
CA VAL A 236 -2.00 21.52 10.83
C VAL A 236 -2.14 22.42 12.05
N LEU A 237 -1.76 23.69 11.92
CA LEU A 237 -1.86 24.68 13.02
C LEU A 237 -3.33 24.89 13.43
N SER A 238 -4.27 24.82 12.49
CA SER A 238 -5.71 25.00 12.78
C SER A 238 -6.32 23.88 13.64
N VAL A 239 -5.69 22.70 13.73
CA VAL A 239 -6.10 21.55 14.56
C VAL A 239 -5.07 21.21 15.64
N ARG A 240 -4.18 22.15 15.95
CA ARG A 240 -3.08 21.99 16.90
C ARG A 240 -3.52 21.38 18.23
N ASP A 241 -4.59 21.89 18.82
CA ASP A 241 -5.03 21.47 20.15
C ASP A 241 -5.54 20.03 20.15
N ALA A 242 -6.24 19.60 19.10
CA ALA A 242 -6.66 18.22 18.93
C ALA A 242 -5.47 17.27 18.76
N LEU A 243 -4.44 17.67 17.98
CA LEU A 243 -3.22 16.88 17.79
C LEU A 243 -2.45 16.75 19.12
N LEU A 244 -2.30 17.83 19.86
CA LEU A 244 -1.63 17.80 21.17
C LEU A 244 -2.38 16.93 22.18
N ALA A 245 -3.70 17.10 22.29
CA ALA A 245 -4.53 16.30 23.21
C ALA A 245 -4.41 14.81 22.88
N THR A 246 -4.55 14.43 21.59
CA THR A 246 -4.44 13.04 21.14
C THR A 246 -3.05 12.47 21.40
N GLY A 247 -1.99 13.22 21.08
CA GLY A 247 -0.61 12.78 21.30
C GLY A 247 -0.32 12.56 22.79
N LEU A 248 -0.68 13.50 23.67
CA LEU A 248 -0.44 13.41 25.11
C LEU A 248 -1.25 12.28 25.76
N THR A 249 -2.52 12.11 25.38
CA THR A 249 -3.38 11.02 25.87
C THR A 249 -2.80 9.64 25.52
N ASN A 250 -2.13 9.52 24.36
CA ASN A 250 -1.48 8.30 23.92
C ASN A 250 -0.04 8.15 24.46
N GLY A 251 0.38 8.97 25.42
CA GLY A 251 1.66 8.86 26.12
C GLY A 251 2.88 9.41 25.37
N TYR A 252 2.67 10.22 24.33
CA TYR A 252 3.76 10.92 23.64
C TYR A 252 4.04 12.26 24.34
N GLN A 253 5.30 12.52 24.60
CA GLN A 253 5.74 13.72 25.31
C GLN A 253 5.68 14.98 24.43
N ARG A 254 5.72 14.83 23.11
CA ARG A 254 5.70 15.94 22.15
C ARG A 254 5.01 15.55 20.85
N VAL A 255 4.38 16.54 20.22
CA VAL A 255 3.96 16.51 18.82
C VAL A 255 4.71 17.64 18.12
N LEU A 256 5.46 17.30 17.08
CA LEU A 256 6.32 18.21 16.33
C LEU A 256 5.78 18.39 14.92
N LEU A 257 5.91 19.58 14.34
CA LEU A 257 5.68 19.82 12.93
C LEU A 257 7.04 19.90 12.22
N ASP A 258 7.23 19.08 11.18
CA ASP A 258 8.43 19.11 10.36
C ASP A 258 8.34 20.24 9.34
N LEU A 259 9.13 21.30 9.52
CA LEU A 259 9.14 22.45 8.62
C LEU A 259 9.73 22.15 7.23
N ALA A 260 10.48 21.05 7.07
CA ALA A 260 10.94 20.61 5.77
C ALA A 260 9.84 19.90 4.95
N GLY A 261 8.70 19.61 5.60
CA GLY A 261 7.55 18.96 5.00
C GLY A 261 7.76 17.46 4.71
N TYR A 262 6.79 16.88 4.03
CA TYR A 262 6.83 15.47 3.68
C TYR A 262 7.94 15.13 2.70
N LYS A 263 8.72 14.09 3.02
CA LYS A 263 9.70 13.47 2.12
C LYS A 263 9.52 11.97 2.05
N THR A 264 9.63 11.40 0.85
CA THR A 264 9.63 9.94 0.67
C THR A 264 10.83 9.34 1.41
N GLY A 265 10.62 8.24 2.14
CA GLY A 265 11.68 7.58 2.91
C GLY A 265 11.97 8.20 4.28
N GLY A 266 11.19 9.18 4.73
CA GLY A 266 11.42 9.91 6.00
C GLY A 266 11.46 9.08 7.29
N ALA A 267 11.07 7.79 7.24
CA ALA A 267 11.23 6.86 8.36
C ALA A 267 12.64 6.23 8.45
N ASN A 268 13.46 6.41 7.42
CA ASN A 268 14.82 5.87 7.33
C ASN A 268 15.89 6.97 7.55
N LEU A 269 15.53 8.08 8.17
CA LEU A 269 16.51 9.12 8.50
C LEU A 269 17.48 8.56 9.54
N SER A 270 18.67 8.29 9.08
CA SER A 270 19.87 8.06 9.89
C SER A 270 20.34 9.38 10.50
#